data_4497fc15b3c5a1883bbfea93004c05a6
#
_entry.id   4497fc15b3c5a1883bbfea93004c05a6
#
_cell.length_a   1.000
_cell.length_b   1.000
_cell.length_c   1.000
_cell.angle_alpha   90.00
_cell.angle_beta   90.00
_cell.angle_gamma   90.00
#
_symmetry.space_group_name_H-M   'P 1'
#
loop_
_entity.id
_entity.type
_entity.pdbx_description
1 polymer ?
#
loop_
_entity_poly.entity_id
_entity_poly.type
_entity_poly.pdbx_seq_one_letter_code
_entity_poly.pdbx_strand_id
1 'polypeptide(L)'
;MTDKNLGSELNMVQRFWGRDYVFSPLGDGHVNDTFLARQKGVPELVFQRLNGNVFENVVLLQHQTAQLVTHLSRDANFSERFVVPEIVPSLNGEMGVMHEDSYWRAWRFIEGSLCNERLESIEQVETAAEAFGCFQRALIDFHPESWQLQ
;
A
#
# COMPACT_ATOMS: atom_id res chain seq x y z
N MET A 1 -0.08 9.31 -20.37
CA MET A 1 -1.19 10.08 -19.78
C MET A 1 -0.65 11.43 -19.34
N THR A 2 -1.29 12.54 -19.71
CA THR A 2 -0.75 13.87 -19.43
C THR A 2 -1.03 14.27 -17.97
N ASP A 3 -0.05 14.88 -17.29
CA ASP A 3 -0.09 15.34 -15.89
C ASP A 3 -1.35 16.11 -15.45
N LYS A 4 -2.02 16.75 -16.39
CA LYS A 4 -3.26 17.51 -16.13
C LYS A 4 -4.46 16.64 -15.73
N ASN A 5 -4.51 15.38 -16.18
CA ASN A 5 -5.63 14.47 -15.85
C ASN A 5 -5.46 13.87 -14.45
N LEU A 6 -4.22 13.59 -14.06
CA LEU A 6 -3.89 12.95 -12.78
C LEU A 6 -4.25 13.83 -11.57
N GLY A 7 -3.97 15.14 -11.63
CA GLY A 7 -4.35 16.07 -10.56
C GLY A 7 -5.87 16.17 -10.37
N SER A 8 -6.64 16.13 -11.46
CA SER A 8 -8.10 16.09 -11.43
C SER A 8 -8.61 14.78 -10.82
N GLU A 9 -8.01 13.65 -11.20
CA GLU A 9 -8.33 12.32 -10.70
C GLU A 9 -8.07 12.22 -9.19
N LEU A 10 -6.91 12.66 -8.71
CA LEU A 10 -6.59 12.71 -7.27
C LEU A 10 -7.61 13.57 -6.48
N ASN A 11 -8.01 14.71 -7.01
CA ASN A 11 -9.02 15.56 -6.38
C ASN A 11 -10.41 14.91 -6.31
N MET A 12 -10.72 14.01 -7.20
CA MET A 12 -11.97 13.24 -7.14
C MET A 12 -11.84 12.04 -6.19
N VAL A 13 -10.74 11.30 -6.30
CA VAL A 13 -10.49 10.09 -5.51
C VAL A 13 -10.42 10.38 -4.01
N GLN A 14 -9.76 11.46 -3.58
CA GLN A 14 -9.68 11.82 -2.15
C GLN A 14 -11.04 11.96 -1.46
N ARG A 15 -12.11 12.28 -2.21
CA ARG A 15 -13.47 12.41 -1.66
C ARG A 15 -14.00 11.10 -1.08
N PHE A 16 -13.54 9.96 -1.59
CA PHE A 16 -13.88 8.66 -1.03
C PHE A 16 -13.30 8.45 0.38
N TRP A 17 -12.28 9.24 0.76
CA TRP A 17 -11.71 9.27 2.11
C TRP A 17 -12.15 10.49 2.93
N GLY A 18 -13.00 11.37 2.35
CA GLY A 18 -13.71 12.42 3.08
C GLY A 18 -12.87 13.60 3.54
N ARG A 19 -11.69 13.81 2.98
CA ARG A 19 -10.78 14.90 3.35
C ARG A 19 -10.11 15.49 2.13
N ASP A 20 -9.72 16.76 2.26
CA ASP A 20 -8.91 17.44 1.25
C ASP A 20 -7.42 17.25 1.60
N TYR A 21 -6.68 16.66 0.68
CA TYR A 21 -5.25 16.42 0.79
C TYR A 21 -4.47 17.24 -0.23
N VAL A 22 -3.23 17.58 0.13
CA VAL A 22 -2.22 18.04 -0.82
C VAL A 22 -1.35 16.86 -1.20
N PHE A 23 -1.35 16.52 -2.48
CA PHE A 23 -0.61 15.37 -3.01
C PHE A 23 0.76 15.76 -3.53
N SER A 24 1.73 14.87 -3.32
CA SER A 24 3.01 14.89 -4.01
C SER A 24 3.38 13.45 -4.42
N PRO A 25 4.05 13.25 -5.57
CA PRO A 25 4.58 11.93 -5.94
C PRO A 25 5.46 11.37 -4.82
N LEU A 26 5.40 10.05 -4.61
CA LEU A 26 6.20 9.34 -3.63
C LEU A 26 6.96 8.20 -4.33
N GLY A 27 8.28 8.38 -4.47
CA GLY A 27 9.17 7.44 -5.16
C GLY A 27 9.01 7.44 -6.69
N ASP A 28 9.85 6.65 -7.35
CA ASP A 28 9.87 6.45 -8.81
C ASP A 28 9.27 5.09 -9.19
N GLY A 29 8.13 4.76 -8.59
CA GLY A 29 7.46 3.46 -8.78
C GLY A 29 7.17 3.15 -10.25
N HIS A 30 7.74 2.06 -10.76
CA HIS A 30 7.54 1.63 -12.15
C HIS A 30 6.26 0.82 -12.37
N VAL A 31 5.63 0.35 -11.30
CA VAL A 31 4.44 -0.52 -11.37
C VAL A 31 3.17 0.23 -11.03
N ASN A 32 3.14 0.92 -9.91
CA ASN A 32 1.98 1.67 -9.44
C ASN A 32 2.33 3.15 -9.28
N ASP A 33 1.39 4.03 -9.57
CA ASP A 33 1.55 5.44 -9.21
C ASP A 33 1.29 5.60 -7.71
N THR A 34 2.24 6.21 -7.02
CA THR A 34 2.20 6.38 -5.56
C THR A 34 2.31 7.84 -5.18
N PHE A 35 1.45 8.29 -4.28
CA PHE A 35 1.34 9.68 -3.85
C PHE A 35 1.31 9.79 -2.33
N LEU A 36 2.09 10.70 -1.80
CA LEU A 36 2.01 11.11 -0.41
C LEU A 36 0.92 12.18 -0.28
N ALA A 37 -0.07 11.90 0.57
CA ALA A 37 -1.17 12.80 0.90
C ALA A 37 -0.91 13.50 2.24
N ARG A 38 -0.88 14.82 2.22
CA ARG A 38 -0.68 15.65 3.42
C ARG A 38 -1.94 16.41 3.74
N GLN A 39 -2.29 16.43 5.02
CA GLN A 39 -3.31 17.32 5.55
C GLN A 39 -2.65 18.36 6.42
N LYS A 40 -2.91 19.66 6.16
CA LYS A 40 -2.28 20.80 6.89
C LYS A 40 -0.75 20.70 6.94
N GLY A 41 -0.12 20.21 5.88
CA GLY A 41 1.32 20.05 5.77
C GLY A 41 1.90 18.78 6.41
N VAL A 42 1.12 18.01 7.16
CA VAL A 42 1.56 16.76 7.83
C VAL A 42 1.25 15.56 6.92
N PRO A 43 2.21 14.65 6.67
CA PRO A 43 1.95 13.38 5.99
C PRO A 43 0.92 12.55 6.76
N GLU A 44 -0.10 12.04 6.07
CA GLU A 44 -1.16 11.26 6.71
C GLU A 44 -1.39 9.93 6.01
N LEU A 45 -1.51 9.95 4.68
CA LEU A 45 -1.79 8.76 3.88
C LEU A 45 -0.83 8.64 2.70
N VAL A 46 -0.72 7.41 2.22
CA VAL A 46 -0.10 7.08 0.93
C VAL A 46 -1.20 6.52 0.03
N PHE A 47 -1.51 7.23 -1.05
CA PHE A 47 -2.43 6.76 -2.08
C PHE A 47 -1.69 6.02 -3.16
N GLN A 48 -2.26 4.92 -3.63
CA GLN A 48 -1.74 4.17 -4.76
C GLN A 48 -2.82 3.93 -5.80
N ARG A 49 -2.49 4.23 -7.06
CA ARG A 49 -3.23 3.79 -8.24
C ARG A 49 -2.61 2.49 -8.73
N LEU A 50 -3.37 1.41 -8.68
CA LEU A 50 -2.91 0.11 -9.14
C LEU A 50 -2.92 0.02 -10.66
N ASN A 51 -1.86 -0.53 -11.22
CA ASN A 51 -1.71 -0.68 -12.66
C ASN A 51 -2.44 -1.92 -13.15
N GLY A 52 -3.63 -1.74 -13.71
CA GLY A 52 -4.44 -2.81 -14.30
C GLY A 52 -3.80 -3.51 -15.52
N ASN A 53 -2.76 -2.94 -16.12
CA ASN A 53 -2.00 -3.64 -17.18
C ASN A 53 -1.01 -4.67 -16.61
N VAL A 54 -0.64 -4.55 -15.34
CA VAL A 54 0.26 -5.47 -14.64
C VAL A 54 -0.55 -6.50 -13.84
N PHE A 55 -1.64 -6.06 -13.23
CA PHE A 55 -2.49 -6.90 -12.39
C PHE A 55 -3.84 -7.13 -13.07
N GLU A 56 -4.09 -8.33 -13.56
CA GLU A 56 -5.35 -8.69 -14.27
C GLU A 56 -6.59 -8.49 -13.40
N ASN A 57 -6.48 -8.73 -12.08
CA ASN A 57 -7.59 -8.56 -11.13
C ASN A 57 -7.16 -7.77 -9.89
N VAL A 58 -7.21 -6.44 -10.02
CA VAL A 58 -6.80 -5.51 -8.95
C VAL A 58 -7.70 -5.60 -7.70
N VAL A 59 -8.97 -5.97 -7.86
CA VAL A 59 -9.91 -6.15 -6.74
C VAL A 59 -9.54 -7.38 -5.92
N LEU A 60 -9.25 -8.50 -6.61
CA LEU A 60 -8.78 -9.72 -5.94
C LEU A 60 -7.43 -9.50 -5.26
N LEU A 61 -6.49 -8.83 -5.94
CA LEU A 61 -5.19 -8.46 -5.36
C LEU A 61 -5.38 -7.66 -4.07
N GLN A 62 -6.28 -6.68 -4.07
CA GLN A 62 -6.54 -5.88 -2.87
C GLN A 62 -7.18 -6.70 -1.75
N HIS A 63 -8.11 -7.59 -2.07
CA HIS A 63 -8.71 -8.48 -1.09
C HIS A 63 -7.66 -9.39 -0.43
N GLN A 64 -6.81 -10.03 -1.22
CA GLN A 64 -5.70 -10.86 -0.73
C GLN A 64 -4.69 -10.04 0.09
N THR A 65 -4.40 -8.80 -0.33
CA THR A 65 -3.54 -7.88 0.42
C THR A 65 -4.14 -7.56 1.80
N ALA A 66 -5.45 -7.33 1.90
CA ALA A 66 -6.13 -7.07 3.16
C ALA A 66 -6.09 -8.29 4.11
N GLN A 67 -6.27 -9.49 3.56
CA GLN A 67 -6.15 -10.74 4.32
C GLN A 67 -4.72 -10.92 4.86
N LEU A 68 -3.71 -10.67 4.02
CA LEU A 68 -2.30 -10.75 4.40
C LEU A 68 -1.96 -9.76 5.52
N VAL A 69 -2.34 -8.49 5.37
CA VAL A 69 -2.15 -7.46 6.39
C VAL A 69 -2.81 -7.85 7.71
N THR A 70 -4.04 -8.36 7.65
CA THR A 70 -4.76 -8.84 8.85
C THR A 70 -4.04 -10.03 9.51
N HIS A 71 -3.55 -10.98 8.73
CA HIS A 71 -2.78 -12.12 9.22
C HIS A 71 -1.50 -11.69 9.93
N LEU A 72 -0.69 -10.85 9.27
CA LEU A 72 0.56 -10.34 9.84
C LEU A 72 0.35 -9.50 11.11
N SER A 73 -0.72 -8.72 11.16
CA SER A 73 -1.06 -7.91 12.34
C SER A 73 -1.46 -8.75 13.56
N ARG A 74 -1.92 -9.99 13.35
CA ARG A 74 -2.29 -10.93 14.41
C ARG A 74 -1.15 -11.83 14.85
N ASP A 75 -0.11 -11.97 14.04
CA ASP A 75 1.10 -12.71 14.40
C ASP A 75 1.96 -11.84 15.32
N ALA A 76 1.94 -12.13 16.63
CA ALA A 76 2.70 -11.40 17.64
C ALA A 76 4.21 -11.46 17.37
N ASN A 77 4.75 -12.59 16.88
CA ASN A 77 6.17 -12.73 16.57
C ASN A 77 6.61 -11.80 15.44
N PHE A 78 5.69 -11.44 14.54
CA PHE A 78 5.95 -10.52 13.45
C PHE A 78 5.63 -9.08 13.85
N SER A 79 4.43 -8.82 14.35
CA SER A 79 3.91 -7.46 14.61
C SER A 79 4.59 -6.73 15.76
N GLU A 80 5.20 -7.45 16.72
CA GLU A 80 6.04 -6.84 17.78
C GLU A 80 7.43 -6.39 17.28
N ARG A 81 7.88 -6.92 16.14
CA ARG A 81 9.21 -6.63 15.58
C ARG A 81 9.15 -5.71 14.37
N PHE A 82 8.09 -5.77 13.61
CA PHE A 82 7.94 -5.06 12.33
C PHE A 82 6.63 -4.28 12.29
N VAL A 83 6.69 -3.10 11.72
CA VAL A 83 5.48 -2.31 11.45
C VAL A 83 4.72 -2.95 10.29
N VAL A 84 3.52 -3.43 10.55
CA VAL A 84 2.61 -3.91 9.50
C VAL A 84 1.91 -2.71 8.88
N PRO A 85 1.97 -2.50 7.54
CA PRO A 85 1.26 -1.41 6.89
C PRO A 85 -0.25 -1.50 7.13
N GLU A 86 -0.89 -0.38 7.42
CA GLU A 86 -2.34 -0.29 7.66
C GLU A 86 -3.05 0.18 6.40
N ILE A 87 -4.01 -0.61 5.90
CA ILE A 87 -4.93 -0.18 4.85
C ILE A 87 -5.96 0.75 5.47
N VAL A 88 -6.13 1.94 4.89
CA VAL A 88 -7.14 2.89 5.33
C VAL A 88 -8.38 2.75 4.44
N PRO A 89 -9.50 2.24 4.96
CA PRO A 89 -10.71 2.07 4.16
C PRO A 89 -11.31 3.41 3.74
N SER A 90 -12.07 3.39 2.66
CA SER A 90 -12.89 4.51 2.25
C SER A 90 -14.00 4.82 3.28
N LEU A 91 -14.70 5.94 3.12
CA LEU A 91 -15.87 6.29 3.95
C LEU A 91 -16.97 5.23 3.95
N ASN A 92 -17.06 4.44 2.88
CA ASN A 92 -18.01 3.34 2.76
C ASN A 92 -17.48 2.01 3.33
N GLY A 93 -16.27 2.01 3.91
CA GLY A 93 -15.63 0.80 4.47
C GLY A 93 -14.94 -0.09 3.43
N GLU A 94 -14.81 0.34 2.19
CA GLU A 94 -14.14 -0.42 1.14
C GLU A 94 -12.61 -0.27 1.26
N MET A 95 -11.88 -1.37 1.06
CA MET A 95 -10.40 -1.40 1.14
C MET A 95 -9.70 -0.74 -0.04
N GLY A 96 -10.45 -0.30 -1.02
CA GLY A 96 -10.05 0.47 -2.19
C GLY A 96 -11.26 0.76 -3.05
N VAL A 97 -11.14 1.65 -4.01
CA VAL A 97 -12.24 2.12 -4.83
C VAL A 97 -11.88 2.10 -6.32
N MET A 98 -12.85 1.71 -7.15
CA MET A 98 -12.78 1.95 -8.59
C MET A 98 -13.21 3.39 -8.86
N HIS A 99 -12.41 4.13 -9.60
CA HIS A 99 -12.76 5.44 -10.12
C HIS A 99 -12.34 5.50 -11.59
N GLU A 100 -13.32 5.69 -12.46
CA GLU A 100 -13.15 5.49 -13.91
C GLU A 100 -12.53 4.09 -14.18
N ASP A 101 -11.42 4.03 -14.90
CA ASP A 101 -10.72 2.77 -15.23
C ASP A 101 -9.55 2.45 -14.28
N SER A 102 -9.47 3.14 -13.15
CA SER A 102 -8.36 3.04 -12.19
C SER A 102 -8.84 2.52 -10.83
N TYR A 103 -8.07 1.61 -10.22
CA TYR A 103 -8.29 1.16 -8.86
C TYR A 103 -7.36 1.88 -7.89
N TRP A 104 -7.94 2.51 -6.87
CA TRP A 104 -7.23 3.30 -5.88
C TRP A 104 -7.35 2.69 -4.49
N ARG A 105 -6.25 2.74 -3.74
CA ARG A 105 -6.20 2.37 -2.33
C ARG A 105 -5.40 3.39 -1.53
N ALA A 106 -5.63 3.41 -0.21
CA ALA A 106 -4.87 4.26 0.71
C ALA A 106 -4.26 3.44 1.84
N TRP A 107 -3.04 3.82 2.21
CA TRP A 107 -2.30 3.28 3.34
C TRP A 107 -2.06 4.37 4.37
N ARG A 108 -1.97 3.98 5.65
CA ARG A 108 -1.46 4.89 6.67
C ARG A 108 -0.01 5.22 6.38
N PHE A 109 0.37 6.50 6.42
CA PHE A 109 1.77 6.88 6.32
C PHE A 109 2.53 6.40 7.56
N ILE A 110 3.67 5.73 7.36
CA ILE A 110 4.54 5.27 8.43
C ILE A 110 5.59 6.35 8.67
N GLU A 111 5.44 7.07 9.78
CA GLU A 111 6.37 8.15 10.15
C GLU A 111 7.77 7.59 10.40
N GLY A 112 8.79 8.31 9.93
CA GLY A 112 10.20 7.90 10.07
C GLY A 112 10.63 6.78 9.14
N SER A 113 9.75 6.28 8.24
CA SER A 113 10.14 5.29 7.25
C SER A 113 11.07 5.89 6.20
N LEU A 114 12.09 5.12 5.82
CA LEU A 114 13.04 5.45 4.77
C LEU A 114 12.97 4.39 3.69
N CYS A 115 13.09 4.82 2.43
CA CYS A 115 13.22 3.92 1.30
C CYS A 115 14.64 4.05 0.74
N ASN A 116 15.40 2.97 0.81
CA ASN A 116 16.74 2.90 0.23
C ASN A 116 16.67 2.13 -1.10
N GLU A 117 17.04 2.78 -2.19
CA GLU A 117 17.10 2.13 -3.51
C GLU A 117 18.25 1.11 -3.61
N ARG A 118 19.27 1.30 -2.78
CA ARG A 118 20.47 0.44 -2.72
C ARG A 118 20.84 0.16 -1.29
N LEU A 119 21.30 -1.05 -1.03
CA LEU A 119 21.89 -1.41 0.26
C LEU A 119 23.36 -0.96 0.26
N GLU A 120 23.73 -0.16 1.25
CA GLU A 120 25.05 0.48 1.33
C GLU A 120 25.98 -0.20 2.34
N SER A 121 25.45 -1.11 3.18
CA SER A 121 26.24 -1.82 4.19
C SER A 121 25.80 -3.28 4.36
N ILE A 122 26.72 -4.12 4.89
CA ILE A 122 26.44 -5.52 5.20
C ILE A 122 25.32 -5.60 6.25
N GLU A 123 25.30 -4.71 7.24
CA GLU A 123 24.26 -4.65 8.27
C GLU A 123 22.86 -4.40 7.70
N GLN A 124 22.76 -3.56 6.67
CA GLN A 124 21.48 -3.36 5.96
C GLN A 124 21.04 -4.63 5.23
N VAL A 125 21.99 -5.36 4.62
CA VAL A 125 21.69 -6.65 3.97
C VAL A 125 21.22 -7.68 4.98
N GLU A 126 21.90 -7.80 6.11
CA GLU A 126 21.55 -8.72 7.19
C GLU A 126 20.16 -8.40 7.77
N THR A 127 19.89 -7.12 8.04
CA THR A 127 18.58 -6.63 8.52
C THR A 127 17.47 -6.96 7.54
N ALA A 128 17.68 -6.70 6.24
CA ALA A 128 16.70 -7.00 5.20
C ALA A 128 16.46 -8.52 5.07
N ALA A 129 17.53 -9.33 5.13
CA ALA A 129 17.42 -10.78 5.05
C ALA A 129 16.68 -11.36 6.29
N GLU A 130 16.94 -10.84 7.48
CA GLU A 130 16.23 -11.21 8.70
C GLU A 130 14.75 -10.87 8.62
N ALA A 131 14.41 -9.65 8.19
CA ALA A 131 13.04 -9.21 8.01
C ALA A 131 12.30 -10.10 7.01
N PHE A 132 12.94 -10.45 5.88
CA PHE A 132 12.37 -11.33 4.88
C PHE A 132 12.17 -12.76 5.43
N GLY A 133 13.13 -13.30 6.18
CA GLY A 133 13.01 -14.61 6.83
C GLY A 133 11.87 -14.65 7.87
N CYS A 134 11.70 -13.58 8.64
CA CYS A 134 10.57 -13.46 9.57
C CYS A 134 9.23 -13.38 8.84
N PHE A 135 9.17 -12.63 7.73
CA PHE A 135 8.00 -12.55 6.88
C PHE A 135 7.63 -13.91 6.30
N GLN A 136 8.59 -14.66 5.74
CA GLN A 136 8.35 -16.00 5.22
C GLN A 136 7.83 -16.95 6.31
N ARG A 137 8.38 -16.87 7.52
CA ARG A 137 7.91 -17.66 8.67
C ARG A 137 6.45 -17.34 9.02
N ALA A 138 6.09 -16.07 9.07
CA ALA A 138 4.74 -15.62 9.35
C ALA A 138 3.73 -16.09 8.29
N LEU A 139 4.19 -16.44 7.09
CA LEU A 139 3.33 -16.93 6.00
C LEU A 139 3.13 -18.45 5.98
N ILE A 140 3.81 -19.24 6.82
CA ILE A 140 3.72 -20.72 6.79
C ILE A 140 2.27 -21.18 6.96
N ASP A 141 1.51 -20.54 7.85
CA ASP A 141 0.11 -20.85 8.14
C ASP A 141 -0.88 -19.87 7.48
N PHE A 142 -0.40 -19.05 6.56
CA PHE A 142 -1.26 -18.15 5.81
C PHE A 142 -1.94 -18.87 4.66
N HIS A 143 -3.25 -19.04 4.79
CA HIS A 143 -4.11 -19.64 3.77
C HIS A 143 -5.18 -18.61 3.38
N PRO A 144 -4.92 -17.75 2.36
CA PRO A 144 -5.93 -16.80 1.91
C PRO A 144 -7.14 -17.54 1.35
N GLU A 145 -8.33 -17.09 1.74
CA GLU A 145 -9.57 -17.58 1.16
C GLU A 145 -9.58 -17.27 -0.35
N SER A 146 -9.84 -18.26 -1.17
CA SER A 146 -9.91 -18.16 -2.64
C SER A 146 -8.58 -17.97 -3.41
N TRP A 147 -7.59 -18.84 -3.22
CA TRP A 147 -6.58 -19.12 -4.26
C TRP A 147 -7.22 -19.98 -5.38
N GLN A 148 -8.27 -19.54 -5.99
CA GLN A 148 -8.71 -20.12 -7.26
C GLN A 148 -8.20 -19.20 -8.36
N LEU A 149 -7.02 -19.55 -8.87
CA LEU A 149 -6.62 -19.16 -10.21
C LEU A 149 -7.66 -19.80 -11.15
N GLN A 150 -8.58 -19.00 -11.66
CA GLN A 150 -9.41 -19.38 -12.79
C GLN A 150 -8.65 -19.05 -14.07
#